data_aa4ff75b4d1cfd778b9834b0c012fa67
#
_entry.id   aa4ff75b4d1cfd778b9834b0c012fa67
#
_cell.length_a   1.000
_cell.length_b   1.000
_cell.length_c   1.000
_cell.angle_alpha   90.00
_cell.angle_beta   90.00
_cell.angle_gamma   90.00
#
_symmetry.space_group_name_H-M   'P 1'
#
loop_
_entity.id
_entity.type
_entity.pdbx_description
1 polymer ?
#
loop_
_entity_poly.entity_id
_entity_poly.type
_entity_poly.pdbx_seq_one_letter_code
_entity_poly.pdbx_strand_id
1 'polypeptide(L)'
;MKKIIALILALAMALTLIACGSTAPAATEAAPAAAEAKTYKVGVAIYQYNDNFMTLYRQEIENYFKTLETDTVKYEITMVDGKNDMAEQTNQIDTFITQKMDVIICNLVQTSSAEVIIDKVVAADIPLILINREPLGENGDESYEGIINNEKVCYVGADARQSGTYQGEMVLALDNKGDLNGDGVVKYVMVIGDPENPDAQYRTEFSVKALTDAGVTTECLVSNVGNWDQAKGNEIVDAALAQYGSDIEVVFCNNDGMALGAAAAIEKHGRVVGEDIYLLGVDALEECQEMVKNGTMTGTVLNDHIGQSHAAVDAAVAALNGEALQNYYWVNYLKVDQAYFG
;
A
#
# COMPACT_ATOMS: atom_id res chain seq x y z
N MET A 1 -47.05 -35.88 -44.95
CA MET A 1 -47.74 -35.78 -46.25
C MET A 1 -47.39 -34.42 -46.85
N LYS A 2 -46.60 -34.48 -47.87
CA LYS A 2 -46.78 -33.77 -49.14
C LYS A 2 -46.69 -32.25 -49.06
N LYS A 3 -45.68 -31.63 -49.58
CA LYS A 3 -45.25 -31.39 -50.98
C LYS A 3 -45.36 -29.87 -51.23
N ILE A 4 -44.61 -29.09 -51.89
CA ILE A 4 -43.66 -29.14 -53.02
C ILE A 4 -43.46 -27.67 -53.41
N ILE A 5 -42.24 -27.21 -53.58
CA ILE A 5 -41.53 -26.53 -54.66
C ILE A 5 -42.35 -25.52 -55.50
N ALA A 6 -41.79 -24.31 -55.72
CA ALA A 6 -41.59 -23.78 -57.06
C ALA A 6 -40.59 -22.63 -57.11
N LEU A 7 -39.56 -22.82 -57.81
CA LEU A 7 -38.55 -22.00 -58.46
C LEU A 7 -39.18 -21.36 -59.71
N ILE A 8 -38.94 -20.05 -60.00
CA ILE A 8 -38.95 -19.56 -61.41
C ILE A 8 -37.95 -18.42 -61.55
N LEU A 9 -37.10 -18.65 -62.51
CA LEU A 9 -36.07 -17.83 -63.17
C LEU A 9 -36.73 -17.04 -64.35
N ALA A 10 -36.26 -15.84 -64.64
CA ALA A 10 -36.21 -15.23 -65.99
C ALA A 10 -35.52 -13.85 -65.88
N LEU A 11 -34.36 -13.68 -66.35
CA LEU A 11 -33.70 -13.54 -67.67
C LEU A 11 -33.99 -12.16 -68.32
N ALA A 12 -32.92 -11.39 -68.31
CA ALA A 12 -32.33 -10.44 -69.26
C ALA A 12 -33.21 -9.65 -70.28
N MET A 13 -32.88 -8.39 -70.39
CA MET A 13 -32.46 -7.83 -71.71
C MET A 13 -31.78 -6.45 -71.53
N ALA A 14 -30.63 -6.33 -72.14
CA ALA A 14 -29.82 -5.15 -72.29
C ALA A 14 -30.43 -4.21 -73.34
N LEU A 15 -30.26 -2.90 -73.12
CA LEU A 15 -30.19 -1.93 -74.23
C LEU A 15 -29.30 -0.75 -73.81
N THR A 16 -28.27 -0.56 -74.55
CA THR A 16 -27.29 0.52 -74.57
C THR A 16 -27.91 1.85 -75.00
N LEU A 17 -27.58 2.91 -74.34
CA LEU A 17 -27.51 4.25 -74.94
C LEU A 17 -26.41 5.07 -74.25
N ILE A 18 -25.49 5.51 -75.08
CA ILE A 18 -24.38 6.41 -74.82
C ILE A 18 -24.91 7.84 -74.69
N ALA A 19 -24.49 8.57 -73.68
CA ALA A 19 -24.15 10.01 -73.80
C ALA A 19 -23.62 10.64 -72.51
N CYS A 20 -22.45 11.24 -72.62
CA CYS A 20 -21.90 12.43 -71.96
C CYS A 20 -21.82 12.54 -70.46
N GLY A 21 -20.62 12.36 -69.95
CA GLY A 21 -19.83 13.28 -69.11
C GLY A 21 -20.51 13.98 -67.94
N SER A 22 -20.37 13.41 -66.73
CA SER A 22 -20.11 14.21 -65.52
C SER A 22 -19.36 13.32 -64.53
N THR A 23 -18.18 13.77 -64.16
CA THR A 23 -17.37 13.14 -63.13
C THR A 23 -18.14 13.17 -61.83
N ALA A 24 -18.62 12.01 -61.35
CA ALA A 24 -19.10 11.85 -59.99
C ALA A 24 -17.91 11.96 -59.03
N PRO A 25 -18.02 12.68 -57.91
CA PRO A 25 -16.99 12.61 -56.89
C PRO A 25 -16.92 11.22 -56.32
N ALA A 26 -15.70 10.68 -56.22
CA ALA A 26 -15.42 9.42 -55.57
C ALA A 26 -16.05 9.48 -54.16
N ALA A 27 -16.87 8.50 -53.87
CA ALA A 27 -17.33 8.27 -52.50
C ALA A 27 -16.09 8.04 -51.62
N THR A 28 -15.78 9.02 -50.76
CA THR A 28 -14.80 8.86 -49.72
C THR A 28 -15.38 7.79 -48.80
N GLU A 29 -14.78 6.62 -48.77
CA GLU A 29 -15.06 5.61 -47.79
C GLU A 29 -14.83 6.30 -46.42
N ALA A 30 -15.91 6.48 -45.63
CA ALA A 30 -15.81 7.00 -44.29
C ALA A 30 -14.91 6.03 -43.52
N ALA A 31 -13.78 6.54 -43.01
CA ALA A 31 -12.94 5.79 -42.07
C ALA A 31 -13.84 5.22 -40.97
N PRO A 32 -13.63 3.96 -40.54
CA PRO A 32 -14.42 3.39 -39.45
C PRO A 32 -14.35 4.33 -38.26
N ALA A 33 -15.51 4.70 -37.71
CA ALA A 33 -15.59 5.49 -36.49
C ALA A 33 -14.72 4.80 -35.42
N ALA A 34 -13.77 5.54 -34.84
CA ALA A 34 -12.96 5.03 -33.74
C ALA A 34 -13.93 4.50 -32.67
N ALA A 35 -13.74 3.26 -32.25
CA ALA A 35 -14.54 2.68 -31.18
C ALA A 35 -14.40 3.59 -29.96
N GLU A 36 -15.53 3.97 -29.32
CA GLU A 36 -15.47 4.74 -28.07
C GLU A 36 -14.68 3.97 -27.04
N ALA A 37 -13.76 4.65 -26.35
CA ALA A 37 -12.94 4.02 -25.30
C ALA A 37 -13.85 3.55 -24.16
N LYS A 38 -13.62 2.33 -23.68
CA LYS A 38 -14.25 1.83 -22.45
C LYS A 38 -13.60 2.55 -21.26
N THR A 39 -14.41 3.28 -20.49
CA THR A 39 -13.93 3.93 -19.26
C THR A 39 -14.38 3.12 -18.05
N TYR A 40 -13.42 2.67 -17.26
CA TYR A 40 -13.68 2.01 -15.98
C TYR A 40 -13.65 3.03 -14.84
N LYS A 41 -14.61 2.93 -13.93
CA LYS A 41 -14.69 3.74 -12.72
C LYS A 41 -13.98 3.00 -11.58
N VAL A 42 -12.95 3.61 -11.03
CA VAL A 42 -12.15 3.06 -9.94
C VAL A 42 -12.38 3.89 -8.68
N GLY A 43 -12.92 3.26 -7.63
CA GLY A 43 -13.01 3.88 -6.31
C GLY A 43 -11.75 3.56 -5.49
N VAL A 44 -11.12 4.57 -4.90
CA VAL A 44 -9.95 4.39 -4.02
C VAL A 44 -10.21 5.06 -2.68
N ALA A 45 -10.37 4.26 -1.62
CA ALA A 45 -10.57 4.74 -0.25
C ALA A 45 -9.27 4.60 0.55
N ILE A 46 -8.68 5.69 0.95
CA ILE A 46 -7.46 5.75 1.75
C ILE A 46 -7.83 6.09 3.21
N TYR A 47 -7.22 5.40 4.19
CA TYR A 47 -7.56 5.58 5.59
C TYR A 47 -7.37 7.02 6.09
N GLN A 48 -6.29 7.69 5.65
CA GLN A 48 -6.06 9.13 5.83
C GLN A 48 -5.02 9.66 4.82
N TYR A 49 -5.09 10.97 4.50
CA TYR A 49 -4.22 11.59 3.51
C TYR A 49 -2.91 12.16 4.05
N ASN A 50 -2.85 12.43 5.36
CA ASN A 50 -1.68 13.03 6.01
C ASN A 50 -0.60 12.00 6.42
N ASP A 51 -0.73 10.76 6.01
CA ASP A 51 0.30 9.73 6.15
C ASP A 51 1.33 9.84 5.02
N ASN A 52 2.63 9.86 5.38
CA ASN A 52 3.71 10.04 4.41
C ASN A 52 3.82 8.86 3.44
N PHE A 53 3.78 7.62 3.94
CA PHE A 53 3.84 6.42 3.11
C PHE A 53 2.62 6.32 2.19
N MET A 54 1.41 6.49 2.73
CA MET A 54 0.18 6.44 1.92
C MET A 54 0.07 7.60 0.93
N THR A 55 0.77 8.70 1.14
CA THR A 55 0.88 9.77 0.14
C THR A 55 1.63 9.30 -1.09
N LEU A 56 2.76 8.61 -0.92
CA LEU A 56 3.52 8.03 -2.04
C LEU A 56 2.72 6.92 -2.72
N TYR A 57 2.13 6.02 -1.92
CA TYR A 57 1.35 4.89 -2.41
C TYR A 57 0.17 5.32 -3.30
N ARG A 58 -0.66 6.28 -2.82
CA ARG A 58 -1.83 6.73 -3.56
C ARG A 58 -1.48 7.52 -4.83
N GLN A 59 -0.39 8.28 -4.82
CA GLN A 59 0.10 8.96 -6.00
C GLN A 59 0.56 7.96 -7.07
N GLU A 60 1.22 6.88 -6.65
CA GLU A 60 1.68 5.85 -7.56
C GLU A 60 0.52 5.01 -8.13
N ILE A 61 -0.55 4.76 -7.37
CA ILE A 61 -1.79 4.17 -7.91
C ILE A 61 -2.29 5.00 -9.10
N GLU A 62 -2.43 6.33 -8.92
CA GLU A 62 -2.92 7.22 -10.00
C GLU A 62 -1.96 7.22 -11.20
N ASN A 63 -0.66 7.32 -10.95
CA ASN A 63 0.38 7.31 -11.98
C ASN A 63 0.35 6.02 -12.79
N TYR A 64 0.31 4.88 -12.10
CA TYR A 64 0.39 3.58 -12.76
C TYR A 64 -0.87 3.27 -13.58
N PHE A 65 -2.09 3.54 -13.08
CA PHE A 65 -3.31 3.45 -13.90
C PHE A 65 -3.19 4.28 -15.19
N LYS A 66 -2.64 5.49 -15.10
CA LYS A 66 -2.46 6.36 -16.25
C LYS A 66 -1.52 5.77 -17.30
N THR A 67 -0.48 5.01 -16.88
CA THR A 67 0.43 4.33 -17.82
C THR A 67 -0.25 3.17 -18.55
N LEU A 68 -1.29 2.58 -17.96
CA LEU A 68 -2.05 1.46 -18.54
C LEU A 68 -3.16 1.91 -19.49
N GLU A 69 -3.43 3.21 -19.58
CA GLU A 69 -4.43 3.74 -20.51
C GLU A 69 -4.01 3.55 -21.97
N THR A 70 -4.99 3.23 -22.81
CA THR A 70 -4.86 3.11 -24.25
C THR A 70 -5.89 3.95 -24.97
N ASP A 71 -5.90 3.93 -26.30
CA ASP A 71 -6.94 4.60 -27.09
C ASP A 71 -8.35 3.99 -26.86
N THR A 72 -8.43 2.76 -26.35
CA THR A 72 -9.67 1.99 -26.17
C THR A 72 -10.01 1.71 -24.71
N VAL A 73 -9.12 2.00 -23.76
CA VAL A 73 -9.31 1.77 -22.30
C VAL A 73 -8.88 3.00 -21.53
N LYS A 74 -9.76 3.48 -20.64
CA LYS A 74 -9.50 4.60 -19.72
C LYS A 74 -9.91 4.25 -18.30
N TYR A 75 -9.31 4.92 -17.30
CA TYR A 75 -9.63 4.76 -15.90
C TYR A 75 -10.00 6.10 -15.28
N GLU A 76 -11.24 6.19 -14.77
CA GLU A 76 -11.72 7.34 -14.00
C GLU A 76 -11.60 7.02 -12.51
N ILE A 77 -10.58 7.61 -11.86
CA ILE A 77 -10.27 7.35 -10.46
C ILE A 77 -10.98 8.36 -9.57
N THR A 78 -11.78 7.87 -8.62
CA THR A 78 -12.33 8.66 -7.53
C THR A 78 -11.63 8.26 -6.24
N MET A 79 -10.73 9.11 -5.76
CA MET A 79 -9.96 8.87 -4.54
C MET A 79 -10.51 9.69 -3.38
N VAL A 80 -10.68 9.07 -2.20
CA VAL A 80 -11.28 9.70 -1.02
C VAL A 80 -10.44 9.49 0.23
N ASP A 81 -10.50 10.49 1.13
CA ASP A 81 -9.82 10.49 2.44
C ASP A 81 -10.77 9.98 3.53
N GLY A 82 -10.47 8.86 4.14
CA GLY A 82 -11.21 8.28 5.27
C GLY A 82 -11.04 9.05 6.58
N LYS A 83 -10.09 10.00 6.64
CA LYS A 83 -9.81 10.89 7.79
C LYS A 83 -9.57 10.15 9.11
N ASN A 84 -9.11 8.91 9.02
CA ASN A 84 -8.98 7.99 10.14
C ASN A 84 -10.32 7.79 10.91
N ASP A 85 -11.45 7.86 10.20
CA ASP A 85 -12.80 7.68 10.73
C ASP A 85 -13.49 6.52 10.01
N MET A 86 -13.77 5.44 10.72
CA MET A 86 -14.40 4.23 10.18
C MET A 86 -15.82 4.50 9.64
N ALA A 87 -16.58 5.40 10.28
CA ALA A 87 -17.93 5.73 9.83
C ALA A 87 -17.88 6.53 8.52
N GLU A 88 -16.92 7.47 8.39
CA GLU A 88 -16.65 8.18 7.14
C GLU A 88 -16.29 7.20 6.01
N GLN A 89 -15.34 6.29 6.25
CA GLN A 89 -14.93 5.32 5.25
C GLN A 89 -16.08 4.40 4.84
N THR A 90 -16.89 3.94 5.80
CA THR A 90 -18.07 3.10 5.49
C THR A 90 -19.05 3.85 4.58
N ASN A 91 -19.31 5.13 4.84
CA ASN A 91 -20.18 5.97 3.99
C ASN A 91 -19.57 6.20 2.60
N GLN A 92 -18.25 6.30 2.50
CA GLN A 92 -17.54 6.41 1.22
C GLN A 92 -17.67 5.14 0.39
N ILE A 93 -17.54 3.96 1.01
CA ILE A 93 -17.77 2.66 0.35
C ILE A 93 -19.23 2.55 -0.13
N ASP A 94 -20.22 2.91 0.70
CA ASP A 94 -21.63 2.93 0.28
C ASP A 94 -21.87 3.88 -0.90
N THR A 95 -21.14 5.00 -0.95
CA THR A 95 -21.17 5.94 -2.07
C THR A 95 -20.60 5.31 -3.33
N PHE A 96 -19.46 4.63 -3.26
CA PHE A 96 -18.84 3.92 -4.38
C PHE A 96 -19.77 2.84 -4.96
N ILE A 97 -20.43 2.07 -4.08
CA ILE A 97 -21.43 1.07 -4.47
C ILE A 97 -22.59 1.75 -5.21
N THR A 98 -23.11 2.85 -4.68
CA THR A 98 -24.23 3.60 -5.29
C THR A 98 -23.85 4.19 -6.64
N GLN A 99 -22.62 4.67 -6.81
CA GLN A 99 -22.05 5.20 -8.04
C GLN A 99 -21.68 4.11 -9.05
N LYS A 100 -21.80 2.83 -8.63
CA LYS A 100 -21.46 1.66 -9.44
C LYS A 100 -20.01 1.74 -9.94
N MET A 101 -19.07 1.81 -9.01
CA MET A 101 -17.66 1.63 -9.35
C MET A 101 -17.46 0.24 -9.95
N ASP A 102 -16.59 0.15 -10.95
CA ASP A 102 -16.25 -1.14 -11.58
C ASP A 102 -15.27 -1.95 -10.72
N VAL A 103 -14.47 -1.29 -9.89
CA VAL A 103 -13.56 -1.88 -8.89
C VAL A 103 -13.35 -0.91 -7.73
N ILE A 104 -13.12 -1.43 -6.53
CA ILE A 104 -12.78 -0.64 -5.34
C ILE A 104 -11.42 -1.09 -4.80
N ILE A 105 -10.52 -0.14 -4.55
CA ILE A 105 -9.27 -0.31 -3.82
C ILE A 105 -9.46 0.34 -2.45
N CYS A 106 -9.22 -0.39 -1.36
CA CYS A 106 -9.50 0.10 -0.02
C CYS A 106 -8.33 -0.14 0.94
N ASN A 107 -7.81 0.94 1.49
CA ASN A 107 -6.92 0.93 2.65
C ASN A 107 -7.77 1.16 3.90
N LEU A 108 -7.96 0.11 4.70
CA LEU A 108 -8.89 0.12 5.84
C LEU A 108 -8.49 1.15 6.90
N VAL A 109 -9.46 1.90 7.44
CA VAL A 109 -9.26 2.71 8.65
C VAL A 109 -9.03 1.80 9.86
N GLN A 110 -9.85 0.79 10.02
CA GLN A 110 -9.70 -0.25 11.03
C GLN A 110 -9.77 -1.63 10.40
N THR A 111 -8.82 -2.48 10.71
CA THR A 111 -8.74 -3.83 10.13
C THR A 111 -9.90 -4.73 10.56
N SER A 112 -10.46 -4.48 11.75
CA SER A 112 -11.67 -5.15 12.25
C SER A 112 -12.94 -4.83 11.45
N SER A 113 -12.93 -3.79 10.59
CA SER A 113 -14.05 -3.48 9.69
C SER A 113 -14.01 -4.26 8.37
N ALA A 114 -12.99 -5.08 8.14
CA ALA A 114 -12.77 -5.78 6.88
C ALA A 114 -13.98 -6.61 6.44
N GLU A 115 -14.52 -7.46 7.32
CA GLU A 115 -15.66 -8.32 6.99
C GLU A 115 -16.89 -7.51 6.55
N VAL A 116 -17.20 -6.43 7.26
CA VAL A 116 -18.35 -5.57 6.94
C VAL A 116 -18.18 -4.92 5.57
N ILE A 117 -16.97 -4.44 5.25
CA ILE A 117 -16.67 -3.82 3.96
C ILE A 117 -16.68 -4.85 2.84
N ILE A 118 -16.08 -6.03 3.06
CA ILE A 118 -16.08 -7.15 2.10
C ILE A 118 -17.53 -7.55 1.77
N ASP A 119 -18.35 -7.82 2.78
CA ASP A 119 -19.74 -8.26 2.60
C ASP A 119 -20.55 -7.25 1.78
N LYS A 120 -20.42 -5.95 2.06
CA LYS A 120 -21.11 -4.89 1.32
C LYS A 120 -20.71 -4.85 -0.15
N VAL A 121 -19.39 -4.89 -0.42
CA VAL A 121 -18.85 -4.74 -1.78
C VAL A 121 -19.13 -6.00 -2.60
N VAL A 122 -18.96 -7.18 -2.00
CA VAL A 122 -19.28 -8.48 -2.64
C VAL A 122 -20.79 -8.60 -2.95
N ALA A 123 -21.67 -8.16 -2.03
CA ALA A 123 -23.12 -8.15 -2.27
C ALA A 123 -23.51 -7.22 -3.45
N ALA A 124 -22.69 -6.22 -3.76
CA ALA A 124 -22.87 -5.33 -4.91
C ALA A 124 -22.22 -5.87 -6.20
N ASP A 125 -21.61 -7.06 -6.14
CA ASP A 125 -20.88 -7.70 -7.26
C ASP A 125 -19.68 -6.90 -7.78
N ILE A 126 -19.05 -6.08 -6.92
CA ILE A 126 -17.88 -5.23 -7.25
C ILE A 126 -16.61 -5.93 -6.74
N PRO A 127 -15.53 -6.02 -7.53
CA PRO A 127 -14.22 -6.46 -7.06
C PRO A 127 -13.64 -5.51 -6.00
N LEU A 128 -12.98 -6.09 -4.97
CA LEU A 128 -12.37 -5.34 -3.87
C LEU A 128 -10.90 -5.72 -3.69
N ILE A 129 -10.04 -4.73 -3.77
CA ILE A 129 -8.61 -4.85 -3.51
C ILE A 129 -8.32 -4.15 -2.18
N LEU A 130 -8.09 -4.92 -1.12
CA LEU A 130 -7.62 -4.39 0.15
C LEU A 130 -6.12 -4.14 0.07
N ILE A 131 -5.65 -3.02 0.62
CA ILE A 131 -4.24 -2.63 0.51
C ILE A 131 -3.64 -2.22 1.86
N ASN A 132 -2.33 -2.43 2.02
CA ASN A 132 -1.45 -1.98 3.12
C ASN A 132 -1.86 -2.52 4.50
N ARG A 133 -3.02 -2.17 5.04
CA ARG A 133 -3.49 -2.65 6.33
C ARG A 133 -4.11 -4.04 6.17
N GLU A 134 -3.42 -5.05 6.67
CA GLU A 134 -3.83 -6.44 6.56
C GLU A 134 -5.17 -6.68 7.26
N PRO A 135 -6.20 -7.25 6.58
CA PRO A 135 -7.50 -7.47 7.19
C PRO A 135 -7.38 -8.54 8.28
N LEU A 136 -7.91 -8.26 9.46
CA LEU A 136 -8.04 -9.22 10.55
C LEU A 136 -9.51 -9.55 10.79
N GLY A 137 -9.81 -10.78 11.25
CA GLY A 137 -11.13 -11.14 11.73
C GLY A 137 -11.51 -10.37 12.99
N GLU A 138 -12.82 -10.37 13.33
CA GLU A 138 -13.40 -9.66 14.49
C GLU A 138 -12.67 -9.95 15.82
N ASN A 139 -12.00 -11.09 15.94
CA ASN A 139 -11.31 -11.52 17.15
C ASN A 139 -9.79 -11.25 17.10
N GLY A 140 -9.29 -10.54 16.09
CA GLY A 140 -7.85 -10.35 15.88
C GLY A 140 -7.11 -11.66 15.59
N ASP A 141 -7.82 -12.66 15.07
CA ASP A 141 -7.25 -13.96 14.74
C ASP A 141 -6.27 -13.79 13.57
N GLU A 142 -5.04 -14.31 13.74
CA GLU A 142 -3.97 -14.22 12.74
C GLU A 142 -4.25 -15.02 11.46
N SER A 143 -5.32 -15.84 11.46
CA SER A 143 -5.66 -16.65 10.30
C SER A 143 -6.55 -15.88 9.33
N TYR A 144 -5.95 -15.38 8.27
CA TYR A 144 -6.64 -14.73 7.13
C TYR A 144 -7.52 -15.69 6.33
N GLU A 145 -7.39 -16.99 6.53
CA GLU A 145 -7.99 -18.06 5.71
C GLU A 145 -9.52 -18.06 5.71
N GLY A 146 -10.18 -17.19 6.48
CA GLY A 146 -11.65 -17.09 6.52
C GLY A 146 -12.21 -15.78 5.99
N ILE A 147 -11.44 -14.70 6.00
CA ILE A 147 -11.93 -13.35 5.66
C ILE A 147 -11.95 -13.14 4.15
N ILE A 148 -10.89 -13.53 3.45
CA ILE A 148 -10.81 -13.46 1.99
C ILE A 148 -11.07 -14.85 1.42
N ASN A 149 -12.34 -15.17 1.17
CA ASN A 149 -12.76 -16.42 0.55
C ASN A 149 -13.57 -16.21 -0.74
N ASN A 150 -13.40 -15.08 -1.40
CA ASN A 150 -14.13 -14.71 -2.61
C ASN A 150 -13.14 -14.35 -3.71
N GLU A 151 -13.30 -14.94 -4.89
CA GLU A 151 -12.43 -14.73 -6.06
C GLU A 151 -12.37 -13.28 -6.59
N LYS A 152 -13.25 -12.40 -6.10
CA LYS A 152 -13.27 -10.96 -6.42
C LYS A 152 -12.62 -10.11 -5.32
N VAL A 153 -12.09 -10.71 -4.25
CA VAL A 153 -11.49 -9.99 -3.13
C VAL A 153 -10.06 -10.44 -2.96
N CYS A 154 -9.14 -9.49 -2.78
CA CYS A 154 -7.75 -9.79 -2.43
C CYS A 154 -7.18 -8.76 -1.46
N TYR A 155 -6.04 -9.11 -0.88
CA TYR A 155 -5.17 -8.19 -0.15
C TYR A 155 -3.84 -8.05 -0.86
N VAL A 156 -3.35 -6.82 -0.95
CA VAL A 156 -2.01 -6.49 -1.47
C VAL A 156 -1.26 -5.72 -0.38
N GLY A 157 -0.12 -6.24 0.04
CA GLY A 157 0.67 -5.62 1.09
C GLY A 157 1.98 -6.35 1.35
N ALA A 158 2.57 -6.07 2.51
CA ALA A 158 3.83 -6.66 2.93
C ALA A 158 3.70 -7.25 4.34
N ASP A 159 4.42 -8.34 4.63
CA ASP A 159 4.40 -8.96 5.96
C ASP A 159 5.22 -8.13 6.96
N ALA A 160 4.54 -7.40 7.82
CA ALA A 160 5.16 -6.50 8.78
C ALA A 160 6.07 -7.20 9.81
N ARG A 161 5.91 -8.53 10.02
CA ARG A 161 6.83 -9.33 10.82
C ARG A 161 8.26 -9.28 10.24
N GLN A 162 8.36 -9.28 8.91
CA GLN A 162 9.64 -9.15 8.22
C GLN A 162 10.30 -7.80 8.51
N SER A 163 9.54 -6.70 8.48
CA SER A 163 10.11 -5.35 8.72
C SER A 163 10.60 -5.18 10.16
N GLY A 164 9.83 -5.64 11.15
CA GLY A 164 10.29 -5.66 12.54
C GLY A 164 11.55 -6.49 12.72
N THR A 165 11.56 -7.72 12.17
CA THR A 165 12.75 -8.58 12.19
C THR A 165 13.96 -7.88 11.60
N TYR A 166 13.81 -7.18 10.48
CA TYR A 166 14.91 -6.44 9.83
C TYR A 166 15.43 -5.28 10.68
N GLN A 167 14.56 -4.56 11.41
CA GLN A 167 15.02 -3.56 12.38
C GLN A 167 15.93 -4.19 13.45
N GLY A 168 15.51 -5.30 14.07
CA GLY A 168 16.31 -6.00 15.08
C GLY A 168 17.60 -6.58 14.50
N GLU A 169 17.56 -7.13 13.28
CA GLU A 169 18.76 -7.68 12.60
C GLU A 169 19.79 -6.58 12.25
N MET A 170 19.34 -5.35 11.91
CA MET A 170 20.25 -4.23 11.73
C MET A 170 20.96 -3.84 13.04
N VAL A 171 20.28 -3.91 14.18
CA VAL A 171 20.93 -3.72 15.50
C VAL A 171 21.90 -4.87 15.80
N LEU A 172 21.54 -6.12 15.51
CA LEU A 172 22.41 -7.29 15.70
C LEU A 172 23.68 -7.26 14.84
N ALA A 173 23.62 -6.58 13.69
CA ALA A 173 24.77 -6.41 12.79
C ALA A 173 25.80 -5.38 13.30
N LEU A 174 25.47 -4.56 14.30
CA LEU A 174 26.41 -3.66 14.94
C LEU A 174 27.44 -4.43 15.77
N ASP A 175 28.66 -3.92 15.86
CA ASP A 175 29.75 -4.57 16.59
C ASP A 175 29.39 -4.86 18.06
N ASN A 176 28.67 -3.94 18.70
CA ASN A 176 28.18 -4.04 20.08
C ASN A 176 26.76 -4.62 20.21
N LYS A 177 26.10 -4.94 19.07
CA LYS A 177 24.72 -5.47 19.03
C LYS A 177 23.69 -4.58 19.74
N GLY A 178 23.93 -3.27 19.75
CA GLY A 178 23.07 -2.27 20.40
C GLY A 178 23.42 -1.94 21.84
N ASP A 179 24.30 -2.71 22.50
CA ASP A 179 24.77 -2.47 23.87
C ASP A 179 25.93 -1.46 23.82
N LEU A 180 25.62 -0.17 23.94
CA LEU A 180 26.59 0.92 23.82
C LEU A 180 27.44 1.10 25.07
N ASN A 181 26.85 0.83 26.24
CA ASN A 181 27.52 1.02 27.55
C ASN A 181 28.27 -0.25 28.03
N GLY A 182 28.06 -1.41 27.41
CA GLY A 182 28.70 -2.68 27.69
C GLY A 182 28.23 -3.36 28.98
N ASP A 183 27.01 -3.05 29.45
CA ASP A 183 26.46 -3.63 30.69
C ASP A 183 25.74 -4.98 30.43
N GLY A 184 25.61 -5.39 29.18
CA GLY A 184 24.98 -6.64 28.76
C GLY A 184 23.48 -6.53 28.53
N VAL A 185 22.90 -5.32 28.55
CA VAL A 185 21.47 -5.07 28.38
C VAL A 185 21.24 -3.94 27.38
N VAL A 186 20.55 -4.21 26.29
CA VAL A 186 20.15 -3.17 25.32
C VAL A 186 18.89 -2.46 25.83
N LYS A 187 19.04 -1.20 26.21
CA LYS A 187 17.94 -0.37 26.70
C LYS A 187 17.34 0.46 25.55
N TYR A 188 16.05 0.29 25.35
CA TYR A 188 15.41 0.90 24.17
C TYR A 188 14.15 1.69 24.46
N VAL A 189 13.84 2.58 23.51
CA VAL A 189 12.55 3.28 23.37
C VAL A 189 11.82 2.71 22.16
N MET A 190 10.52 2.43 22.31
CA MET A 190 9.64 1.99 21.26
C MET A 190 8.60 3.06 20.95
N VAL A 191 8.59 3.57 19.72
CA VAL A 191 7.60 4.52 19.21
C VAL A 191 6.64 3.76 18.31
N ILE A 192 5.44 3.50 18.84
CA ILE A 192 4.45 2.59 18.23
C ILE A 192 3.56 3.36 17.27
N GLY A 193 3.19 2.74 16.15
CA GLY A 193 2.20 3.26 15.21
C GLY A 193 0.77 3.26 15.78
N ASP A 194 -0.21 3.07 14.91
CA ASP A 194 -1.60 2.91 15.31
C ASP A 194 -1.82 1.48 15.87
N PRO A 195 -2.23 1.32 17.13
CA PRO A 195 -2.41 0.00 17.75
C PRO A 195 -3.50 -0.87 17.08
N GLU A 196 -4.45 -0.25 16.36
CA GLU A 196 -5.48 -0.96 15.61
C GLU A 196 -4.96 -1.50 14.26
N ASN A 197 -3.71 -1.17 13.90
CA ASN A 197 -3.05 -1.66 12.71
C ASN A 197 -2.09 -2.81 13.07
N PRO A 198 -2.25 -4.02 12.50
CA PRO A 198 -1.36 -5.17 12.73
C PRO A 198 0.11 -4.84 12.49
N ASP A 199 0.41 -3.97 11.52
CA ASP A 199 1.78 -3.57 11.23
C ASP A 199 2.48 -2.98 12.45
N ALA A 200 1.78 -2.15 13.25
CA ALA A 200 2.34 -1.58 14.46
C ALA A 200 2.65 -2.64 15.51
N GLN A 201 1.78 -3.63 15.66
CA GLN A 201 1.96 -4.74 16.60
C GLN A 201 3.15 -5.59 16.19
N TYR A 202 3.20 -6.02 14.92
CA TYR A 202 4.26 -6.88 14.40
C TYR A 202 5.63 -6.18 14.36
N ARG A 203 5.70 -4.92 13.92
CA ARG A 203 6.95 -4.15 13.95
C ARG A 203 7.47 -4.01 15.37
N THR A 204 6.60 -3.72 16.34
CA THR A 204 6.95 -3.62 17.77
C THR A 204 7.46 -4.95 18.32
N GLU A 205 6.74 -6.05 18.08
CA GLU A 205 7.11 -7.36 18.61
C GLU A 205 8.38 -7.89 17.96
N PHE A 206 8.42 -7.94 16.63
CA PHE A 206 9.47 -8.65 15.91
C PHE A 206 10.82 -7.91 15.91
N SER A 207 10.86 -6.59 16.11
CA SER A 207 12.11 -5.86 16.27
C SER A 207 12.85 -6.28 17.55
N VAL A 208 12.12 -6.41 18.65
CA VAL A 208 12.67 -6.84 19.94
C VAL A 208 12.89 -8.36 19.93
N LYS A 209 11.98 -9.12 19.33
CA LYS A 209 12.09 -10.58 19.22
C LYS A 209 13.36 -11.01 18.48
N ALA A 210 13.75 -10.31 17.43
CA ALA A 210 15.00 -10.62 16.71
C ALA A 210 16.22 -10.52 17.64
N LEU A 211 16.28 -9.54 18.54
CA LEU A 211 17.34 -9.38 19.54
C LEU A 211 17.30 -10.50 20.57
N THR A 212 16.14 -10.79 21.15
CA THR A 212 15.99 -11.78 22.22
C THR A 212 16.21 -13.21 21.71
N ASP A 213 15.77 -13.54 20.50
CA ASP A 213 16.03 -14.84 19.86
C ASP A 213 17.53 -15.05 19.59
N ALA A 214 18.29 -13.97 19.36
CA ALA A 214 19.74 -14.00 19.25
C ALA A 214 20.49 -14.01 20.61
N GLY A 215 19.74 -14.06 21.73
CA GLY A 215 20.30 -14.13 23.08
C GLY A 215 20.71 -12.76 23.66
N VAL A 216 20.31 -11.64 23.05
CA VAL A 216 20.54 -10.30 23.58
C VAL A 216 19.48 -10.01 24.65
N THR A 217 19.94 -9.58 25.84
CA THR A 217 19.04 -9.10 26.90
C THR A 217 18.58 -7.69 26.56
N THR A 218 17.28 -7.43 26.66
CA THR A 218 16.70 -6.12 26.33
C THR A 218 15.89 -5.55 27.50
N GLU A 219 15.86 -4.22 27.65
CA GLU A 219 15.02 -3.50 28.60
C GLU A 219 14.27 -2.38 27.89
N CYS A 220 12.94 -2.40 27.94
CA CYS A 220 12.11 -1.35 27.42
C CYS A 220 11.99 -0.20 28.45
N LEU A 221 12.58 0.95 28.16
CA LEU A 221 12.48 2.12 29.04
C LEU A 221 11.17 2.89 28.81
N VAL A 222 10.76 3.02 27.54
CA VAL A 222 9.53 3.70 27.13
C VAL A 222 8.92 2.98 25.94
N SER A 223 7.61 2.78 25.98
CA SER A 223 6.81 2.26 24.85
C SER A 223 5.53 3.07 24.76
N ASN A 224 5.45 3.97 23.77
CA ASN A 224 4.33 4.89 23.60
C ASN A 224 3.83 4.96 22.17
N VAL A 225 2.51 5.24 22.03
CA VAL A 225 1.81 5.33 20.76
C VAL A 225 2.02 6.71 20.12
N GLY A 226 2.62 6.72 18.94
CA GLY A 226 2.86 7.89 18.11
C GLY A 226 1.90 8.00 16.89
N ASN A 227 1.06 6.97 16.63
CA ASN A 227 0.04 7.00 15.57
C ASN A 227 0.58 7.41 14.19
N TRP A 228 1.78 6.96 13.84
CA TRP A 228 2.48 7.28 12.58
C TRP A 228 2.88 8.76 12.42
N ASP A 229 2.61 9.61 13.44
CA ASP A 229 2.77 11.05 13.39
C ASP A 229 4.18 11.49 13.81
N GLN A 230 4.80 12.33 12.96
CA GLN A 230 6.16 12.82 13.17
C GLN A 230 6.31 13.66 14.45
N ALA A 231 5.33 14.54 14.74
CA ALA A 231 5.38 15.39 15.92
C ALA A 231 5.24 14.55 17.20
N LYS A 232 4.42 13.49 17.16
CA LYS A 232 4.30 12.54 18.27
C LYS A 232 5.59 11.74 18.48
N GLY A 233 6.24 11.31 17.40
CA GLY A 233 7.56 10.68 17.47
C GLY A 233 8.57 11.57 18.20
N ASN A 234 8.59 12.88 17.87
CA ASN A 234 9.43 13.86 18.55
C ASN A 234 9.07 14.01 20.04
N GLU A 235 7.78 14.21 20.37
CA GLU A 235 7.31 14.38 21.76
C GLU A 235 7.69 13.17 22.63
N ILE A 236 7.52 11.95 22.13
CA ILE A 236 7.82 10.71 22.86
C ILE A 236 9.32 10.60 23.16
N VAL A 237 10.15 10.80 22.14
CA VAL A 237 11.60 10.63 22.28
C VAL A 237 12.22 11.79 23.06
N ASP A 238 11.73 13.02 22.90
CA ASP A 238 12.14 14.18 23.70
C ASP A 238 11.89 13.94 25.22
N ALA A 239 10.70 13.44 25.55
CA ALA A 239 10.36 13.11 26.94
C ALA A 239 11.20 11.93 27.47
N ALA A 240 11.43 10.90 26.66
CA ALA A 240 12.25 9.76 27.03
C ALA A 240 13.71 10.19 27.31
N LEU A 241 14.30 10.99 26.41
CA LEU A 241 15.67 11.50 26.57
C LEU A 241 15.81 12.44 27.78
N ALA A 242 14.79 13.26 28.08
CA ALA A 242 14.77 14.08 29.27
C ALA A 242 14.75 13.25 30.56
N GLN A 243 14.13 12.06 30.55
CA GLN A 243 14.00 11.20 31.73
C GLN A 243 15.19 10.23 31.89
N TYR A 244 15.67 9.61 30.82
CA TYR A 244 16.64 8.53 30.86
C TYR A 244 18.01 8.92 30.30
N GLY A 245 18.10 10.01 29.54
CA GLY A 245 19.37 10.54 29.01
C GLY A 245 20.20 9.54 28.26
N SER A 246 21.40 9.25 28.77
CA SER A 246 22.36 8.31 28.15
C SER A 246 22.02 6.85 28.34
N ASP A 247 21.02 6.50 29.15
CA ASP A 247 20.61 5.12 29.34
C ASP A 247 19.86 4.58 28.10
N ILE A 248 19.33 5.44 27.23
CA ILE A 248 18.71 5.03 25.97
C ILE A 248 19.78 4.72 24.96
N GLU A 249 19.80 3.49 24.46
CA GLU A 249 20.78 3.00 23.50
C GLU A 249 20.17 2.85 22.09
N VAL A 250 18.92 2.38 22.01
CA VAL A 250 18.21 2.16 20.74
C VAL A 250 16.84 2.82 20.75
N VAL A 251 16.49 3.49 19.68
CA VAL A 251 15.14 3.99 19.42
C VAL A 251 14.57 3.25 18.22
N PHE A 252 13.55 2.43 18.47
CA PHE A 252 12.77 1.79 17.44
C PHE A 252 11.54 2.63 17.13
N CYS A 253 11.36 3.02 15.89
CA CYS A 253 10.14 3.65 15.40
C CYS A 253 9.44 2.71 14.41
N ASN A 254 8.12 2.54 14.54
CA ASN A 254 7.38 1.68 13.65
C ASN A 254 7.26 2.25 12.22
N ASN A 255 7.53 3.56 12.02
CA ASN A 255 7.68 4.14 10.68
C ASN A 255 8.70 5.28 10.64
N ASP A 256 9.07 5.69 9.45
CA ASP A 256 10.04 6.76 9.20
C ASP A 256 9.52 8.15 9.58
N GLY A 257 8.21 8.40 9.45
CA GLY A 257 7.63 9.66 9.89
C GLY A 257 7.93 9.92 11.38
N MET A 258 7.69 8.92 12.23
CA MET A 258 8.02 9.02 13.67
C MET A 258 9.54 9.03 13.90
N ALA A 259 10.33 8.32 13.08
CA ALA A 259 11.79 8.31 13.18
C ALA A 259 12.40 9.69 12.87
N LEU A 260 11.86 10.42 11.88
CA LEU A 260 12.26 11.82 11.62
C LEU A 260 11.98 12.72 12.83
N GLY A 261 10.85 12.53 13.49
CA GLY A 261 10.54 13.21 14.74
C GLY A 261 11.52 12.85 15.87
N ALA A 262 11.83 11.57 16.00
CA ALA A 262 12.81 11.05 16.97
C ALA A 262 14.21 11.62 16.71
N ALA A 263 14.64 11.68 15.46
CA ALA A 263 15.95 12.26 15.09
C ALA A 263 16.09 13.71 15.55
N ALA A 264 15.05 14.52 15.34
CA ALA A 264 15.05 15.92 15.79
C ALA A 264 15.12 16.04 17.33
N ALA A 265 14.49 15.12 18.08
CA ALA A 265 14.62 15.06 19.54
C ALA A 265 16.04 14.63 19.98
N ILE A 266 16.62 13.64 19.31
CA ILE A 266 17.98 13.17 19.56
C ILE A 266 18.98 14.30 19.36
N GLU A 267 18.91 15.02 18.24
CA GLU A 267 19.77 16.19 17.96
C GLU A 267 19.61 17.31 19.01
N LYS A 268 18.35 17.64 19.38
CA LYS A 268 18.03 18.64 20.41
C LYS A 268 18.70 18.33 21.76
N HIS A 269 18.82 17.05 22.11
CA HIS A 269 19.48 16.59 23.34
C HIS A 269 21.00 16.43 23.20
N GLY A 270 21.54 16.77 22.02
CA GLY A 270 22.96 16.71 21.74
C GLY A 270 23.51 15.28 21.63
N ARG A 271 22.64 14.30 21.38
CA ARG A 271 23.04 12.92 21.11
C ARG A 271 23.36 12.73 19.63
N VAL A 272 24.22 11.79 19.29
CA VAL A 272 24.70 11.54 17.95
C VAL A 272 24.38 10.09 17.55
N VAL A 273 23.52 9.94 16.54
CA VAL A 273 23.19 8.62 16.01
C VAL A 273 24.44 7.94 15.45
N GLY A 274 24.64 6.66 15.77
CA GLY A 274 25.78 5.87 15.36
C GLY A 274 26.99 5.98 16.31
N GLU A 275 27.01 6.97 17.22
CA GLU A 275 28.07 7.15 18.22
C GLU A 275 27.58 6.78 19.62
N ASP A 276 26.47 7.33 20.08
CA ASP A 276 25.98 7.17 21.42
C ASP A 276 24.49 6.80 21.53
N ILE A 277 23.80 6.67 20.39
CA ILE A 277 22.42 6.20 20.28
C ILE A 277 22.20 5.62 18.88
N TYR A 278 21.30 4.63 18.77
CA TYR A 278 20.86 4.06 17.50
C TYR A 278 19.41 4.42 17.21
N LEU A 279 19.08 4.64 15.91
CA LEU A 279 17.74 5.02 15.45
C LEU A 279 17.33 4.17 14.27
N LEU A 280 16.18 3.49 14.38
CA LEU A 280 15.62 2.62 13.35
C LEU A 280 14.21 3.09 12.95
N GLY A 281 13.92 3.01 11.64
CA GLY A 281 12.61 3.30 11.06
C GLY A 281 12.11 2.19 10.14
N VAL A 282 10.98 2.44 9.49
CA VAL A 282 10.38 1.62 8.42
C VAL A 282 9.72 2.57 7.44
N ASP A 283 9.78 2.29 6.17
CA ASP A 283 9.22 2.82 4.93
C ASP A 283 10.30 3.21 3.93
N ALA A 284 11.51 3.51 4.38
CA ALA A 284 12.63 4.02 3.58
C ALA A 284 12.22 5.27 2.78
N LEU A 285 11.61 6.26 3.46
CA LEU A 285 11.38 7.57 2.88
C LEU A 285 12.71 8.17 2.38
N GLU A 286 12.68 8.94 1.29
CA GLU A 286 13.89 9.49 0.67
C GLU A 286 14.78 10.22 1.69
N GLU A 287 14.19 11.02 2.59
CA GLU A 287 14.91 11.72 3.66
C GLU A 287 15.60 10.74 4.63
N CYS A 288 14.92 9.65 5.02
CA CYS A 288 15.51 8.63 5.89
C CYS A 288 16.61 7.84 5.18
N GLN A 289 16.46 7.53 3.89
CA GLN A 289 17.54 6.92 3.11
C GLN A 289 18.80 7.79 3.08
N GLU A 290 18.66 9.12 2.87
CA GLU A 290 19.78 10.04 2.93
C GLU A 290 20.38 10.12 4.35
N MET A 291 19.56 10.06 5.40
CA MET A 291 20.06 10.01 6.78
C MET A 291 20.86 8.72 7.06
N VAL A 292 20.39 7.57 6.57
CA VAL A 292 21.15 6.30 6.69
C VAL A 292 22.47 6.41 5.95
N LYS A 293 22.47 6.90 4.73
CA LYS A 293 23.67 7.09 3.90
C LYS A 293 24.70 8.01 4.57
N ASN A 294 24.24 9.05 5.25
CA ASN A 294 25.08 10.02 5.94
C ASN A 294 25.43 9.59 7.38
N GLY A 295 24.91 8.47 7.89
CA GLY A 295 25.17 7.95 9.22
C GLY A 295 24.39 8.66 10.35
N THR A 296 23.40 9.50 10.02
CA THR A 296 22.52 10.17 10.99
C THR A 296 21.23 9.39 11.31
N MET A 297 21.11 8.20 10.74
CA MET A 297 20.11 7.16 11.06
C MET A 297 20.80 5.81 10.91
N THR A 298 20.55 4.88 11.84
CA THR A 298 21.18 3.55 11.82
C THR A 298 20.67 2.70 10.67
N GLY A 299 19.38 2.75 10.41
CA GLY A 299 18.76 2.03 9.32
C GLY A 299 17.27 2.25 9.26
N THR A 300 16.71 1.94 8.11
CA THR A 300 15.28 1.84 7.86
C THR A 300 14.98 0.58 7.04
N VAL A 301 13.71 0.28 6.84
CA VAL A 301 13.29 -0.88 6.06
C VAL A 301 12.41 -0.39 4.92
N LEU A 302 12.81 -0.68 3.68
CA LEU A 302 12.02 -0.31 2.51
C LEU A 302 10.69 -1.07 2.51
N ASN A 303 9.62 -0.34 2.70
CA ASN A 303 8.25 -0.72 2.44
C ASN A 303 7.95 -0.29 0.99
N ASP A 304 8.00 -1.21 0.06
CA ASP A 304 8.00 -0.89 -1.38
C ASP A 304 6.63 -0.39 -1.84
N HIS A 305 6.38 0.92 -1.70
CA HIS A 305 5.13 1.55 -2.15
C HIS A 305 4.91 1.44 -3.66
N ILE A 306 5.97 1.39 -4.47
CA ILE A 306 5.87 1.23 -5.92
C ILE A 306 5.41 -0.18 -6.24
N GLY A 307 6.11 -1.21 -5.73
CA GLY A 307 5.75 -2.60 -5.95
C GLY A 307 4.34 -2.94 -5.47
N GLN A 308 3.96 -2.44 -4.27
CA GLN A 308 2.61 -2.65 -3.73
C GLN A 308 1.54 -1.92 -4.55
N SER A 309 1.78 -0.66 -4.96
CA SER A 309 0.82 0.10 -5.79
C SER A 309 0.61 -0.58 -7.14
N HIS A 310 1.69 -1.02 -7.80
CA HIS A 310 1.60 -1.74 -9.07
C HIS A 310 0.84 -3.06 -8.90
N ALA A 311 1.14 -3.86 -7.88
CA ALA A 311 0.43 -5.10 -7.62
C ALA A 311 -1.07 -4.88 -7.34
N ALA A 312 -1.43 -3.79 -6.63
CA ALA A 312 -2.83 -3.43 -6.37
C ALA A 312 -3.58 -3.03 -7.64
N VAL A 313 -2.94 -2.24 -8.50
CA VAL A 313 -3.50 -1.83 -9.79
C VAL A 313 -3.61 -3.01 -10.75
N ASP A 314 -2.58 -3.86 -10.81
CA ASP A 314 -2.60 -5.07 -11.65
C ASP A 314 -3.73 -6.03 -11.22
N ALA A 315 -3.93 -6.22 -9.91
CA ALA A 315 -5.06 -6.99 -9.37
C ALA A 315 -6.41 -6.35 -9.75
N ALA A 316 -6.52 -5.02 -9.66
CA ALA A 316 -7.72 -4.31 -10.07
C ALA A 316 -8.01 -4.48 -11.57
N VAL A 317 -6.99 -4.39 -12.43
CA VAL A 317 -7.12 -4.58 -13.87
C VAL A 317 -7.47 -6.03 -14.22
N ALA A 318 -6.87 -7.02 -13.55
CA ALA A 318 -7.21 -8.44 -13.70
C ALA A 318 -8.70 -8.67 -13.38
N ALA A 319 -9.18 -8.13 -12.26
CA ALA A 319 -10.60 -8.21 -11.89
C ALA A 319 -11.53 -7.53 -12.91
N LEU A 320 -11.16 -6.37 -13.44
CA LEU A 320 -11.91 -5.66 -14.50
C LEU A 320 -11.97 -6.46 -15.81
N ASN A 321 -11.00 -7.33 -16.06
CA ASN A 321 -10.96 -8.27 -17.19
C ASN A 321 -11.72 -9.58 -16.90
N GLY A 322 -12.26 -9.75 -15.67
CA GLY A 322 -12.98 -10.95 -15.26
C GLY A 322 -12.08 -12.11 -14.86
N GLU A 323 -10.83 -11.85 -14.51
CA GLU A 323 -9.89 -12.84 -14.00
C GLU A 323 -10.11 -13.04 -12.49
N ALA A 324 -9.95 -14.28 -12.02
CA ALA A 324 -10.02 -14.58 -10.59
C ALA A 324 -8.77 -14.06 -9.86
N LEU A 325 -8.98 -13.43 -8.70
CA LEU A 325 -7.90 -12.91 -7.88
C LEU A 325 -7.30 -14.01 -6.99
N GLN A 326 -6.00 -13.90 -6.70
CA GLN A 326 -5.39 -14.61 -5.59
C GLN A 326 -5.82 -13.91 -4.29
N ASN A 327 -5.92 -14.66 -3.17
CA ASN A 327 -6.30 -14.05 -1.90
C ASN A 327 -5.28 -13.01 -1.42
N TYR A 328 -3.98 -13.25 -1.67
CA TYR A 328 -2.87 -12.41 -1.21
C TYR A 328 -1.83 -12.18 -2.29
N TYR A 329 -1.37 -10.92 -2.39
CA TYR A 329 -0.23 -10.48 -3.20
C TYR A 329 0.80 -9.85 -2.25
N TRP A 330 1.82 -10.62 -1.88
CA TRP A 330 2.85 -10.19 -0.96
C TRP A 330 4.01 -9.50 -1.67
N VAL A 331 4.39 -8.33 -1.19
CA VAL A 331 5.58 -7.59 -1.61
C VAL A 331 6.58 -7.59 -0.45
N ASN A 332 7.82 -8.02 -0.72
CA ASN A 332 8.80 -8.15 0.33
C ASN A 332 9.38 -6.81 0.77
N TYR A 333 9.69 -6.70 2.04
CA TYR A 333 10.52 -5.64 2.57
C TYR A 333 12.00 -5.82 2.19
N LEU A 334 12.79 -4.73 2.23
CA LEU A 334 14.24 -4.76 2.09
C LEU A 334 14.89 -3.94 3.20
N LYS A 335 16.03 -4.42 3.73
CA LYS A 335 16.84 -3.63 4.67
C LYS A 335 17.52 -2.48 3.96
N VAL A 336 17.48 -1.32 4.58
CA VAL A 336 18.19 -0.12 4.14
C VAL A 336 19.09 0.34 5.28
N ASP A 337 20.30 -0.21 5.29
CA ASP A 337 21.43 0.19 6.12
C ASP A 337 22.54 0.77 5.24
N GLN A 338 23.70 1.09 5.79
CA GLN A 338 24.79 1.65 4.99
C GLN A 338 25.29 0.70 3.89
N ALA A 339 25.17 -0.62 4.08
CA ALA A 339 25.57 -1.60 3.09
C ALA A 339 24.65 -1.61 1.85
N TYR A 340 23.42 -1.11 1.99
CA TYR A 340 22.47 -0.97 0.87
C TYR A 340 22.98 0.01 -0.22
N PHE A 341 23.77 1.00 0.17
CA PHE A 341 24.28 2.02 -0.75
C PHE A 341 25.67 1.69 -1.33
N GLY A 342 26.35 0.63 -0.91
CA GLY A 342 27.59 0.08 -1.45
C GLY A 342 28.82 0.58 -0.74
#